data_2243046a1fffb13777c432e15824db39
#
_entry.id   2243046a1fffb13777c432e15824db39
#
_cell.length_a   1.000
_cell.length_b   1.000
_cell.length_c   1.000
_cell.angle_alpha   90.00
_cell.angle_beta   90.00
_cell.angle_gamma   90.00
#
_symmetry.space_group_name_H-M   'P 1'
#
loop_
_entity.id
_entity.type
_entity.pdbx_description
1 polymer ?
#
loop_
_entity_poly.entity_id
_entity_poly.type
_entity_poly.pdbx_seq_one_letter_code
_entity_poly.pdbx_strand_id
1 'polypeptide(L)'
;MKNLFNKIFNPEKYLADKRLKIIEKDKKIFKEKYEKQINDVQKSLKNKDEISFLHAGHIGDIINALPVVKEISKSHKCNLIIQTNLPSPDVYSSHPAGKFYLNKKIYDMLYPLLIKQSYIEKVEIYNSQPIDINFNLIRELPINLCFDNKRYWFHIAGIQVDLSKKYLEVEDHANLKNRITICRSLRYQNPFIDYSFLEKYDDIYYIGVLEEYEILKKIIKNLKFYECKDFLEMAMIIKSSKVHIGNQTLGIDIAEGLKSPRIVEVSPYFPTVQIHGENGYEFYFQTHFEKYFNVLNNK
;
A
#
# COMPACT_ATOMS: atom_id res chain seq x y z
N MET A 1 23.81 -35.55 15.76
CA MET A 1 23.24 -36.89 15.51
C MET A 1 21.74 -36.99 15.77
N LYS A 2 21.18 -36.56 16.92
CA LYS A 2 19.74 -36.64 17.26
C LYS A 2 18.81 -35.96 16.24
N ASN A 3 19.21 -34.81 15.67
CA ASN A 3 18.41 -34.07 14.66
C ASN A 3 18.34 -34.78 13.31
N LEU A 4 19.43 -35.47 12.88
CA LEU A 4 19.47 -36.23 11.62
C LEU A 4 18.65 -37.50 11.72
N PHE A 5 18.72 -38.17 12.85
CA PHE A 5 17.88 -39.33 13.17
C PHE A 5 16.41 -39.02 13.14
N ASN A 6 15.97 -37.93 13.82
CA ASN A 6 14.57 -37.51 13.80
C ASN A 6 14.10 -37.10 12.41
N LYS A 7 14.97 -36.48 11.57
CA LYS A 7 14.61 -36.10 10.20
C LYS A 7 14.26 -37.32 9.33
N ILE A 8 14.92 -38.48 9.57
CA ILE A 8 14.72 -39.70 8.77
C ILE A 8 13.62 -40.57 9.40
N PHE A 9 13.66 -40.82 10.70
CA PHE A 9 12.85 -41.83 11.37
C PHE A 9 11.63 -41.27 12.10
N ASN A 10 11.58 -39.93 12.32
CA ASN A 10 10.42 -39.24 12.92
C ASN A 10 10.30 -37.84 12.34
N PRO A 11 9.88 -37.69 11.08
CA PRO A 11 9.85 -36.41 10.38
C PRO A 11 8.87 -35.41 11.06
N GLU A 12 7.77 -35.87 11.64
CA GLU A 12 6.82 -34.99 12.34
C GLU A 12 7.45 -34.35 13.57
N LYS A 13 8.14 -35.15 14.40
CA LYS A 13 8.87 -34.64 15.56
C LYS A 13 9.97 -33.67 15.15
N TYR A 14 10.70 -33.97 14.08
CA TYR A 14 11.73 -33.08 13.54
C TYR A 14 11.14 -31.73 13.13
N LEU A 15 9.99 -31.74 12.42
CA LEU A 15 9.30 -30.52 11.98
C LEU A 15 8.77 -29.73 13.17
N ALA A 16 8.20 -30.40 14.20
CA ALA A 16 7.75 -29.76 15.42
C ALA A 16 8.90 -29.07 16.17
N ASP A 17 10.02 -29.78 16.38
CA ASP A 17 11.22 -29.24 17.04
C ASP A 17 11.81 -28.04 16.24
N LYS A 18 11.83 -28.14 14.91
CA LYS A 18 12.28 -27.05 14.04
C LYS A 18 11.36 -25.82 14.18
N ARG A 19 10.03 -26.03 14.20
CA ARG A 19 9.04 -24.96 14.38
C ARG A 19 9.21 -24.26 15.72
N LEU A 20 9.38 -25.02 16.80
CA LEU A 20 9.62 -24.43 18.14
C LEU A 20 10.87 -23.56 18.18
N LYS A 21 11.97 -23.98 17.56
CA LYS A 21 13.19 -23.16 17.47
C LYS A 21 12.98 -21.85 16.69
N ILE A 22 12.19 -21.89 15.62
CA ILE A 22 11.82 -20.69 14.87
C ILE A 22 11.01 -19.75 15.77
N ILE A 23 9.99 -20.28 16.45
CA ILE A 23 9.15 -19.51 17.37
C ILE A 23 9.98 -18.83 18.47
N GLU A 24 10.91 -19.54 19.08
CA GLU A 24 11.78 -18.96 20.12
C GLU A 24 12.69 -17.85 19.56
N LYS A 25 13.24 -18.05 18.36
CA LYS A 25 13.99 -16.98 17.67
C LYS A 25 13.13 -15.75 17.39
N ASP A 26 11.91 -15.97 16.91
CA ASP A 26 10.96 -14.91 16.58
C ASP A 26 10.54 -14.13 17.83
N LYS A 27 10.24 -14.83 18.94
CA LYS A 27 9.95 -14.19 20.22
C LYS A 27 11.09 -13.27 20.68
N LYS A 28 12.35 -13.69 20.49
CA LYS A 28 13.50 -12.86 20.82
C LYS A 28 13.55 -11.58 19.98
N ILE A 29 13.31 -11.70 18.66
CA ILE A 29 13.25 -10.54 17.76
C ILE A 29 12.15 -9.57 18.18
N PHE A 30 10.94 -10.08 18.47
CA PHE A 30 9.83 -9.25 18.94
C PHE A 30 10.20 -8.50 20.22
N LYS A 31 10.75 -9.18 21.21
CA LYS A 31 11.16 -8.56 22.47
C LYS A 31 12.24 -7.48 22.28
N GLU A 32 13.27 -7.80 21.55
CA GLU A 32 14.44 -6.90 21.38
C GLU A 32 14.15 -5.68 20.50
N LYS A 33 13.32 -5.84 19.46
CA LYS A 33 13.06 -4.79 18.47
C LYS A 33 11.71 -4.13 18.64
N TYR A 34 10.64 -4.92 18.66
CA TYR A 34 9.28 -4.40 18.67
C TYR A 34 8.91 -3.76 20.01
N GLU A 35 9.10 -4.47 21.14
CA GLU A 35 8.79 -3.92 22.47
C GLU A 35 9.63 -2.67 22.76
N LYS A 36 10.91 -2.64 22.34
CA LYS A 36 11.73 -1.47 22.46
C LYS A 36 11.14 -0.29 21.70
N GLN A 37 10.77 -0.47 20.42
CA GLN A 37 10.16 0.60 19.64
C GLN A 37 8.85 1.09 20.27
N ILE A 38 7.98 0.19 20.72
CA ILE A 38 6.70 0.58 21.35
C ILE A 38 6.93 1.43 22.58
N ASN A 39 7.90 1.06 23.44
CA ASN A 39 8.24 1.85 24.61
C ASN A 39 8.81 3.24 24.24
N ASP A 40 9.67 3.30 23.21
CA ASP A 40 10.24 4.57 22.73
C ASP A 40 9.14 5.46 22.11
N VAL A 41 8.23 4.90 21.32
CA VAL A 41 7.06 5.60 20.75
C VAL A 41 6.18 6.17 21.87
N GLN A 42 5.79 5.37 22.84
CA GLN A 42 4.95 5.84 23.97
C GLN A 42 5.62 6.96 24.74
N LYS A 43 6.95 6.89 24.94
CA LYS A 43 7.74 7.95 25.58
C LYS A 43 7.75 9.22 24.73
N SER A 44 7.95 9.10 23.42
CA SER A 44 7.93 10.26 22.51
C SER A 44 6.55 10.93 22.47
N LEU A 45 5.47 10.15 22.33
CA LEU A 45 4.10 10.66 22.35
C LEU A 45 3.71 11.35 23.67
N LYS A 46 4.35 10.97 24.78
CA LYS A 46 4.09 11.62 26.07
C LYS A 46 4.87 12.91 26.28
N ASN A 47 6.07 13.04 25.69
CA ASN A 47 7.04 14.06 26.08
C ASN A 47 7.40 15.04 24.95
N LYS A 48 6.87 14.87 23.75
CA LYS A 48 7.19 15.71 22.59
C LYS A 48 5.92 16.28 21.96
N ASP A 49 6.02 17.47 21.42
CA ASP A 49 4.96 18.11 20.63
C ASP A 49 5.05 17.75 19.14
N GLU A 50 6.20 17.26 18.72
CA GLU A 50 6.52 16.95 17.32
C GLU A 50 7.04 15.53 17.21
N ILE A 51 6.49 14.76 16.27
CA ILE A 51 6.82 13.35 16.04
C ILE A 51 7.32 13.16 14.61
N SER A 52 8.48 12.51 14.49
CA SER A 52 9.13 12.18 13.22
C SER A 52 8.97 10.70 12.86
N PHE A 53 8.43 10.44 11.67
CA PHE A 53 8.19 9.10 11.15
C PHE A 53 9.19 8.78 10.04
N LEU A 54 9.87 7.65 10.10
CA LEU A 54 10.74 7.16 9.02
C LEU A 54 10.06 6.07 8.20
N HIS A 55 10.05 6.24 6.88
CA HIS A 55 9.55 5.22 5.94
C HIS A 55 10.49 5.06 4.74
N ALA A 56 10.76 3.81 4.32
CA ALA A 56 11.59 3.46 3.16
C ALA A 56 10.92 2.46 2.21
N GLY A 57 9.60 2.33 2.27
CA GLY A 57 8.85 1.37 1.45
C GLY A 57 8.58 1.82 0.03
N HIS A 58 7.95 0.96 -0.75
CA HIS A 58 7.30 1.37 -1.99
C HIS A 58 6.21 2.42 -1.70
N ILE A 59 5.76 3.13 -2.74
CA ILE A 59 4.80 4.23 -2.59
C ILE A 59 3.51 3.74 -1.91
N GLY A 60 3.00 2.58 -2.30
CA GLY A 60 1.81 1.99 -1.68
C GLY A 60 1.97 1.78 -0.18
N ASP A 61 3.14 1.31 0.27
CA ASP A 61 3.46 1.15 1.70
C ASP A 61 3.42 2.50 2.43
N ILE A 62 3.97 3.55 1.82
CA ILE A 62 3.96 4.91 2.39
C ILE A 62 2.53 5.41 2.53
N ILE A 63 1.72 5.29 1.47
CA ILE A 63 0.30 5.69 1.50
C ILE A 63 -0.47 4.90 2.57
N ASN A 64 -0.22 3.60 2.68
CA ASN A 64 -0.88 2.74 3.67
C ASN A 64 -0.46 3.01 5.13
N ALA A 65 0.66 3.70 5.36
CA ALA A 65 1.09 4.14 6.70
C ALA A 65 0.48 5.49 7.11
N LEU A 66 -0.04 6.29 6.17
CA LEU A 66 -0.58 7.63 6.46
C LEU A 66 -1.75 7.66 7.46
N PRO A 67 -2.64 6.65 7.57
CA PRO A 67 -3.65 6.64 8.63
C PRO A 67 -3.06 6.79 10.03
N VAL A 68 -1.88 6.20 10.28
CA VAL A 68 -1.16 6.31 11.55
C VAL A 68 -0.69 7.74 11.79
N VAL A 69 -0.09 8.36 10.77
CA VAL A 69 0.37 9.75 10.83
C VAL A 69 -0.80 10.68 11.09
N LYS A 70 -1.92 10.49 10.38
CA LYS A 70 -3.14 11.28 10.58
C LYS A 70 -3.74 11.11 11.97
N GLU A 71 -3.71 9.92 12.55
CA GLU A 71 -4.22 9.70 13.90
C GLU A 71 -3.37 10.42 14.94
N ILE A 72 -2.05 10.33 14.86
CA ILE A 72 -1.12 10.99 15.79
C ILE A 72 -1.15 12.51 15.62
N SER A 73 -1.43 13.02 14.41
CA SER A 73 -1.52 14.46 14.15
C SER A 73 -2.66 15.17 14.90
N LYS A 74 -3.62 14.44 15.45
CA LYS A 74 -4.67 15.03 16.28
C LYS A 74 -4.15 15.68 17.57
N SER A 75 -2.95 15.28 17.99
CA SER A 75 -2.32 15.77 19.23
C SER A 75 -0.86 16.20 19.07
N HIS A 76 -0.23 15.94 17.92
CA HIS A 76 1.19 16.22 17.68
C HIS A 76 1.41 16.79 16.29
N LYS A 77 2.41 17.62 16.10
CA LYS A 77 2.95 17.93 14.77
C LYS A 77 3.65 16.71 14.21
N CYS A 78 3.40 16.38 12.95
CA CYS A 78 3.90 15.16 12.33
C CYS A 78 4.84 15.46 11.16
N ASN A 79 6.08 14.98 11.22
CA ASN A 79 7.04 15.05 10.13
C ASN A 79 7.25 13.69 9.49
N LEU A 80 7.11 13.61 8.18
CA LEU A 80 7.32 12.39 7.43
C LEU A 80 8.71 12.41 6.76
N ILE A 81 9.56 11.52 7.22
CA ILE A 81 10.94 11.39 6.73
C ILE A 81 11.00 10.18 5.79
N ILE A 82 11.39 10.42 4.55
CA ILE A 82 11.44 9.37 3.52
C ILE A 82 12.87 8.98 3.23
N GLN A 83 13.19 7.72 3.45
CA GLN A 83 14.49 7.16 3.07
C GLN A 83 14.46 6.70 1.62
N THR A 84 15.25 7.34 0.79
CA THR A 84 15.44 6.96 -0.62
C THR A 84 16.63 6.01 -0.78
N ASN A 85 16.66 5.29 -1.91
CA ASN A 85 17.76 4.41 -2.33
C ASN A 85 18.08 3.26 -1.36
N LEU A 86 17.11 2.87 -0.52
CA LEU A 86 17.24 1.61 0.21
C LEU A 86 17.07 0.44 -0.78
N PRO A 87 18.05 -0.48 -0.87
CA PRO A 87 17.96 -1.63 -1.77
C PRO A 87 16.71 -2.49 -1.50
N SER A 88 16.00 -2.84 -2.55
CA SER A 88 14.88 -3.79 -2.47
C SER A 88 15.36 -5.22 -2.80
N PRO A 89 14.66 -6.27 -2.34
CA PRO A 89 14.92 -7.62 -2.77
C PRO A 89 14.84 -7.79 -4.29
N ASP A 90 15.63 -8.70 -4.86
CA ASP A 90 15.67 -8.96 -6.32
C ASP A 90 14.31 -9.31 -6.94
N VAL A 91 13.40 -9.86 -6.14
CA VAL A 91 12.01 -10.15 -6.56
C VAL A 91 11.28 -8.92 -7.10
N TYR A 92 11.74 -7.72 -6.76
CA TYR A 92 11.18 -6.45 -7.25
C TYR A 92 11.98 -5.81 -8.39
N SER A 93 12.92 -6.52 -9.01
CA SER A 93 13.80 -5.99 -10.08
C SER A 93 13.06 -5.37 -11.27
N SER A 94 11.83 -5.82 -11.58
CA SER A 94 10.96 -5.25 -12.61
C SER A 94 10.14 -4.03 -12.15
N HIS A 95 10.32 -3.58 -10.91
CA HIS A 95 9.59 -2.44 -10.38
C HIS A 95 10.06 -1.12 -11.01
N PRO A 96 9.18 -0.11 -11.29
CA PRO A 96 9.58 1.18 -11.84
C PRO A 96 10.65 1.93 -11.02
N ALA A 97 10.77 1.65 -9.73
CA ALA A 97 11.84 2.17 -8.87
C ALA A 97 13.20 1.46 -9.07
N GLY A 98 13.27 0.42 -9.91
CA GLY A 98 14.48 -0.37 -10.16
C GLY A 98 14.87 -1.22 -8.95
N LYS A 99 16.16 -1.19 -8.59
CA LYS A 99 16.72 -1.99 -7.48
C LYS A 99 16.45 -1.41 -6.09
N PHE A 100 15.61 -0.38 -5.98
CA PHE A 100 15.32 0.30 -4.72
C PHE A 100 13.84 0.21 -4.38
N TYR A 101 13.49 0.30 -3.10
CA TYR A 101 12.09 0.48 -2.69
C TYR A 101 11.55 1.82 -3.22
N LEU A 102 12.36 2.89 -3.13
CA LEU A 102 12.05 4.22 -3.59
C LEU A 102 13.35 4.92 -4.04
N ASN A 103 13.38 5.46 -5.26
CA ASN A 103 14.45 6.31 -5.73
C ASN A 103 14.06 7.79 -5.70
N LYS A 104 15.02 8.69 -5.95
CA LYS A 104 14.77 10.14 -5.91
C LYS A 104 13.69 10.58 -6.91
N LYS A 105 13.67 10.03 -8.12
CA LYS A 105 12.65 10.36 -9.14
C LYS A 105 11.24 10.06 -8.63
N ILE A 106 11.05 8.89 -8.08
CA ILE A 106 9.75 8.47 -7.55
C ILE A 106 9.36 9.29 -6.30
N TYR A 107 10.35 9.64 -5.46
CA TYR A 107 10.12 10.57 -4.34
C TYR A 107 9.60 11.92 -4.83
N ASP A 108 10.21 12.50 -5.87
CA ASP A 108 9.79 13.79 -6.42
C ASP A 108 8.36 13.75 -6.98
N MET A 109 7.95 12.63 -7.56
CA MET A 109 6.57 12.41 -7.99
C MET A 109 5.59 12.25 -6.80
N LEU A 110 6.07 11.71 -5.66
CA LEU A 110 5.24 11.47 -4.47
C LEU A 110 5.11 12.72 -3.59
N TYR A 111 6.14 13.52 -3.52
CA TYR A 111 6.24 14.69 -2.64
C TYR A 111 5.02 15.64 -2.72
N PRO A 112 4.51 16.01 -3.93
CA PRO A 112 3.34 16.88 -4.04
C PRO A 112 2.08 16.32 -3.34
N LEU A 113 1.88 15.00 -3.39
CA LEU A 113 0.75 14.36 -2.72
C LEU A 113 0.91 14.37 -1.20
N LEU A 114 2.11 14.12 -0.70
CA LEU A 114 2.37 14.07 0.74
C LEU A 114 2.26 15.44 1.40
N ILE A 115 2.91 16.46 0.82
CA ILE A 115 2.91 17.82 1.40
C ILE A 115 1.53 18.50 1.30
N LYS A 116 0.65 17.99 0.45
CA LYS A 116 -0.74 18.44 0.34
C LYS A 116 -1.58 18.02 1.56
N GLN A 117 -1.16 17.02 2.32
CA GLN A 117 -1.93 16.54 3.47
C GLN A 117 -1.76 17.49 4.65
N SER A 118 -2.86 18.10 5.10
CA SER A 118 -2.88 19.11 6.17
C SER A 118 -2.37 18.61 7.53
N TYR A 119 -2.30 17.30 7.72
CA TYR A 119 -1.81 16.66 8.93
C TYR A 119 -0.30 16.31 8.90
N ILE A 120 0.40 16.66 7.81
CA ILE A 120 1.85 16.52 7.68
C ILE A 120 2.47 17.90 7.70
N GLU A 121 3.29 18.18 8.72
CA GLU A 121 3.97 19.47 8.87
C GLU A 121 5.11 19.61 7.86
N LYS A 122 5.93 18.54 7.72
CA LYS A 122 7.08 18.49 6.81
C LYS A 122 7.21 17.12 6.16
N VAL A 123 7.73 17.14 4.93
CA VAL A 123 8.17 15.93 4.20
C VAL A 123 9.62 16.12 3.82
N GLU A 124 10.51 15.29 4.31
CA GLU A 124 11.96 15.42 4.13
C GLU A 124 12.59 14.11 3.69
N ILE A 125 13.74 14.20 3.03
CA ILE A 125 14.57 13.01 2.76
C ILE A 125 15.40 12.71 4.01
N TYR A 126 15.51 11.43 4.35
CA TYR A 126 16.31 10.97 5.48
C TYR A 126 17.78 11.30 5.30
N ASN A 127 18.34 12.02 6.28
CA ASN A 127 19.74 12.40 6.38
C ASN A 127 20.23 12.28 7.84
N SER A 128 19.98 11.13 8.45
CA SER A 128 20.39 10.82 9.83
C SER A 128 19.76 11.69 10.93
N GLN A 129 18.67 12.42 10.61
CA GLN A 129 17.92 13.15 11.64
C GLN A 129 17.24 12.18 12.63
N PRO A 130 16.96 12.64 13.86
CA PRO A 130 16.28 11.85 14.87
C PRO A 130 14.90 11.36 14.41
N ILE A 131 14.58 10.13 14.74
CA ILE A 131 13.31 9.46 14.38
C ILE A 131 12.63 8.95 15.64
N ASP A 132 11.33 9.18 15.75
CA ASP A 132 10.49 8.70 16.84
C ASP A 132 9.80 7.38 16.50
N ILE A 133 9.29 7.25 15.27
CA ILE A 133 8.58 6.07 14.81
C ILE A 133 9.24 5.57 13.51
N ASN A 134 9.88 4.40 13.59
CA ASN A 134 10.53 3.78 12.45
C ASN A 134 9.64 2.71 11.83
N PHE A 135 8.92 3.05 10.77
CA PHE A 135 8.10 2.11 10.02
C PHE A 135 8.91 1.00 9.31
N ASN A 136 10.21 1.22 9.07
CA ASN A 136 11.06 0.20 8.44
C ASN A 136 11.21 -1.05 9.31
N LEU A 137 10.94 -0.96 10.61
CA LEU A 137 10.95 -2.10 11.52
C LEU A 137 10.06 -3.26 11.04
N ILE A 138 8.98 -2.99 10.30
CA ILE A 138 8.10 -4.03 9.75
C ILE A 138 8.85 -5.09 8.95
N ARG A 139 9.95 -4.70 8.27
CA ARG A 139 10.77 -5.62 7.45
C ARG A 139 11.74 -6.47 8.26
N GLU A 140 11.91 -6.12 9.52
CA GLU A 140 12.80 -6.81 10.45
C GLU A 140 12.04 -7.78 11.36
N LEU A 141 10.71 -7.68 11.38
CA LEU A 141 9.86 -8.54 12.19
C LEU A 141 9.48 -9.81 11.42
N PRO A 142 9.40 -10.95 12.10
CA PRO A 142 9.00 -12.23 11.49
C PRO A 142 7.48 -12.31 11.33
N ILE A 143 6.89 -11.39 10.56
CA ILE A 143 5.46 -11.31 10.30
C ILE A 143 5.13 -11.62 8.84
N ASN A 144 3.94 -12.16 8.61
CA ASN A 144 3.44 -12.41 7.27
C ASN A 144 2.63 -11.20 6.79
N LEU A 145 3.10 -10.53 5.74
CA LEU A 145 2.46 -9.34 5.16
C LEU A 145 1.36 -9.68 4.14
N CYS A 146 0.96 -10.96 4.02
CA CYS A 146 -0.06 -11.40 3.05
C CYS A 146 -1.50 -11.08 3.46
N PHE A 147 -1.72 -10.34 4.56
CA PHE A 147 -3.02 -9.87 4.99
C PHE A 147 -3.12 -8.35 4.88
N ASP A 148 -3.99 -7.74 5.64
CA ASP A 148 -4.14 -6.29 5.69
C ASP A 148 -2.86 -5.62 6.21
N ASN A 149 -2.01 -5.19 5.28
CA ASN A 149 -0.74 -4.56 5.62
C ASN A 149 -0.90 -3.19 6.31
N LYS A 150 -2.05 -2.52 6.18
CA LYS A 150 -2.32 -1.24 6.85
C LYS A 150 -2.30 -1.40 8.38
N ARG A 151 -2.79 -2.53 8.89
CA ARG A 151 -2.80 -2.80 10.33
C ARG A 151 -1.41 -2.98 10.92
N TYR A 152 -0.44 -3.44 10.15
CA TYR A 152 0.93 -3.56 10.65
C TYR A 152 1.53 -2.20 11.01
N TRP A 153 1.18 -1.14 10.28
CA TRP A 153 1.61 0.21 10.62
C TRP A 153 1.06 0.67 11.98
N PHE A 154 -0.18 0.31 12.31
CA PHE A 154 -0.76 0.57 13.62
C PHE A 154 0.00 -0.15 14.73
N HIS A 155 0.29 -1.44 14.51
CA HIS A 155 1.02 -2.23 15.49
C HIS A 155 2.44 -1.69 15.69
N ILE A 156 3.13 -1.29 14.63
CA ILE A 156 4.46 -0.68 14.69
C ILE A 156 4.45 0.63 15.50
N ALA A 157 3.39 1.39 15.42
CA ALA A 157 3.21 2.64 16.16
C ALA A 157 2.53 2.45 17.53
N GLY A 158 2.00 1.27 17.82
CA GLY A 158 1.30 0.98 19.08
C GLY A 158 -0.02 1.73 19.26
N ILE A 159 -0.72 2.03 18.15
CA ILE A 159 -2.00 2.75 18.14
C ILE A 159 -3.08 1.98 17.40
N GLN A 160 -4.33 2.46 17.51
CA GLN A 160 -5.46 1.98 16.72
C GLN A 160 -5.97 3.11 15.81
N VAL A 161 -6.42 2.73 14.61
CA VAL A 161 -6.94 3.68 13.62
C VAL A 161 -8.24 3.14 13.02
N ASP A 162 -9.20 4.01 12.77
CA ASP A 162 -10.42 3.69 12.03
C ASP A 162 -10.15 3.76 10.51
N LEU A 163 -9.91 2.61 9.91
CA LEU A 163 -9.64 2.49 8.46
C LEU A 163 -10.86 2.79 7.59
N SER A 164 -12.07 2.90 8.14
CA SER A 164 -13.24 3.32 7.35
C SER A 164 -13.18 4.79 6.94
N LYS A 165 -12.37 5.59 7.62
CA LYS A 165 -12.22 7.03 7.37
C LYS A 165 -11.19 7.32 6.28
N LYS A 166 -11.45 8.38 5.50
CA LYS A 166 -10.47 8.87 4.53
C LYS A 166 -9.23 9.42 5.23
N TYR A 167 -8.08 9.18 4.61
CA TYR A 167 -6.80 9.70 5.10
C TYR A 167 -5.98 10.41 4.02
N LEU A 168 -6.47 10.49 2.78
CA LEU A 168 -5.97 11.38 1.75
C LEU A 168 -6.99 12.46 1.42
N GLU A 169 -6.50 13.67 1.17
CA GLU A 169 -7.30 14.84 0.81
C GLU A 169 -6.65 15.55 -0.38
N VAL A 170 -7.38 15.67 -1.47
CA VAL A 170 -6.96 16.38 -2.68
C VAL A 170 -8.17 17.10 -3.28
N GLU A 171 -7.96 18.03 -4.22
CA GLU A 171 -9.02 18.64 -5.01
C GLU A 171 -9.49 17.70 -6.12
N ASP A 172 -10.60 18.07 -6.76
CA ASP A 172 -11.07 17.39 -7.96
C ASP A 172 -10.17 17.74 -9.15
N HIS A 173 -9.97 16.76 -10.05
CA HIS A 173 -9.29 17.02 -11.30
C HIS A 173 -10.14 17.91 -12.22
N ALA A 174 -9.52 18.90 -12.90
CA ALA A 174 -10.26 19.89 -13.69
C ALA A 174 -11.03 19.25 -14.87
N ASN A 175 -10.39 18.35 -15.60
CA ASN A 175 -10.87 17.85 -16.90
C ASN A 175 -11.40 16.43 -16.89
N LEU A 176 -10.87 15.55 -16.04
CA LEU A 176 -11.25 14.13 -15.98
C LEU A 176 -12.18 13.90 -14.78
N LYS A 177 -13.47 14.26 -14.95
CA LYS A 177 -14.51 14.03 -13.95
C LYS A 177 -15.49 12.97 -14.43
N ASN A 178 -15.99 12.19 -13.50
CA ASN A 178 -17.04 11.20 -13.74
C ASN A 178 -16.66 10.16 -14.83
N ARG A 179 -15.39 9.74 -14.84
CA ARG A 179 -14.85 8.76 -15.79
C ARG A 179 -14.56 7.43 -15.10
N ILE A 180 -14.52 6.36 -15.87
CA ILE A 180 -13.99 5.08 -15.41
C ILE A 180 -12.47 5.17 -15.51
N THR A 181 -11.77 4.91 -14.42
CA THR A 181 -10.30 4.90 -14.40
C THR A 181 -9.76 3.54 -14.01
N ILE A 182 -8.67 3.13 -14.66
CA ILE A 182 -8.03 1.83 -14.44
C ILE A 182 -6.55 2.05 -14.15
N CYS A 183 -6.04 1.36 -13.12
CA CYS A 183 -4.61 1.21 -12.85
C CYS A 183 -4.35 -0.25 -12.48
N ARG A 184 -3.81 -1.05 -13.40
CA ARG A 184 -3.67 -2.50 -13.26
C ARG A 184 -2.23 -2.91 -13.58
N SER A 185 -1.44 -3.13 -12.53
CA SER A 185 -0.06 -3.60 -12.65
C SER A 185 0.02 -5.05 -13.11
N LEU A 186 1.09 -5.40 -13.80
CA LEU A 186 1.36 -6.79 -14.23
C LEU A 186 1.65 -7.74 -13.05
N ARG A 187 2.03 -7.22 -11.87
CA ARG A 187 2.52 -8.02 -10.76
C ARG A 187 1.46 -8.82 -10.00
N TYR A 188 0.30 -8.23 -9.75
CA TYR A 188 -0.72 -8.80 -8.86
C TYR A 188 -2.03 -9.07 -9.62
N GLN A 189 -1.91 -9.59 -10.83
CA GLN A 189 -3.07 -9.94 -11.64
C GLN A 189 -3.70 -11.24 -11.16
N ASN A 190 -5.02 -11.28 -11.24
CA ASN A 190 -5.78 -12.50 -11.14
C ASN A 190 -5.96 -13.07 -12.55
N PRO A 191 -5.40 -14.25 -12.87
CA PRO A 191 -5.41 -14.79 -14.22
C PRO A 191 -6.81 -15.25 -14.68
N PHE A 192 -7.80 -15.29 -13.78
CA PHE A 192 -9.16 -15.73 -14.06
C PHE A 192 -10.12 -14.57 -14.37
N ILE A 193 -9.59 -13.33 -14.44
CA ILE A 193 -10.41 -12.13 -14.63
C ILE A 193 -10.24 -11.58 -16.06
N ASP A 194 -11.36 -11.37 -16.72
CA ASP A 194 -11.44 -10.75 -18.04
C ASP A 194 -12.00 -9.32 -17.91
N TYR A 195 -11.30 -8.37 -18.49
CA TYR A 195 -11.67 -6.95 -18.52
C TYR A 195 -12.44 -6.56 -19.79
N SER A 196 -12.64 -7.48 -20.75
CA SER A 196 -13.25 -7.20 -22.06
C SER A 196 -14.66 -6.62 -21.96
N PHE A 197 -15.44 -6.99 -20.92
CA PHE A 197 -16.79 -6.45 -20.71
C PHE A 197 -16.82 -4.93 -20.55
N LEU A 198 -15.70 -4.30 -20.20
CA LEU A 198 -15.59 -2.85 -20.08
C LEU A 198 -15.58 -2.15 -21.44
N GLU A 199 -15.29 -2.83 -22.55
CA GLU A 199 -15.24 -2.24 -23.90
C GLU A 199 -16.58 -1.61 -24.33
N LYS A 200 -17.69 -2.02 -23.73
CA LYS A 200 -19.02 -1.44 -23.98
C LYS A 200 -19.26 -0.05 -23.36
N TYR A 201 -18.34 0.40 -22.49
CA TYR A 201 -18.45 1.71 -21.85
C TYR A 201 -17.52 2.72 -22.53
N ASP A 202 -17.99 3.94 -22.70
CA ASP A 202 -17.20 5.03 -23.20
C ASP A 202 -16.38 5.70 -22.08
N ASP A 203 -15.38 6.50 -22.47
CA ASP A 203 -14.58 7.33 -21.55
C ASP A 203 -13.89 6.55 -20.41
N ILE A 204 -13.27 5.45 -20.79
CA ILE A 204 -12.40 4.66 -19.91
C ILE A 204 -10.95 5.13 -20.07
N TYR A 205 -10.32 5.45 -18.96
CA TYR A 205 -8.94 5.94 -18.91
C TYR A 205 -8.04 5.01 -18.11
N TYR A 206 -6.90 4.66 -18.68
CA TYR A 206 -5.80 4.05 -17.95
C TYR A 206 -4.89 5.14 -17.40
N ILE A 207 -4.59 5.07 -16.10
CA ILE A 207 -3.68 5.96 -15.39
C ILE A 207 -2.61 5.12 -14.71
N GLY A 208 -1.39 5.10 -15.23
CA GLY A 208 -0.33 4.22 -14.72
C GLY A 208 0.84 4.14 -15.69
N VAL A 209 1.43 2.98 -15.79
CA VAL A 209 2.59 2.72 -16.63
C VAL A 209 2.16 2.42 -18.07
N LEU A 210 2.84 3.04 -19.06
CA LEU A 210 2.48 2.91 -20.48
C LEU A 210 2.50 1.44 -20.96
N GLU A 211 3.49 0.67 -20.55
CA GLU A 211 3.62 -0.73 -20.94
C GLU A 211 2.43 -1.59 -20.43
N GLU A 212 1.91 -1.26 -19.28
CA GLU A 212 0.73 -1.94 -18.70
C GLU A 212 -0.55 -1.54 -19.45
N TYR A 213 -0.66 -0.26 -19.84
CA TYR A 213 -1.74 0.23 -20.69
C TYR A 213 -1.75 -0.50 -22.05
N GLU A 214 -0.60 -0.63 -22.73
CA GLU A 214 -0.50 -1.27 -24.04
C GLU A 214 -0.98 -2.73 -24.03
N ILE A 215 -0.82 -3.41 -22.90
CA ILE A 215 -1.32 -4.78 -22.72
C ILE A 215 -2.85 -4.76 -22.58
N LEU A 216 -3.38 -3.91 -21.71
CA LEU A 216 -4.82 -3.85 -21.47
C LEU A 216 -5.60 -3.27 -22.66
N LYS A 217 -4.99 -2.38 -23.44
CA LYS A 217 -5.52 -1.83 -24.69
C LYS A 217 -5.83 -2.89 -25.75
N LYS A 218 -5.12 -4.01 -25.72
CA LYS A 218 -5.41 -5.16 -26.60
C LYS A 218 -6.74 -5.85 -26.26
N ILE A 219 -7.19 -5.69 -25.02
CA ILE A 219 -8.44 -6.27 -24.50
C ILE A 219 -9.57 -5.25 -24.57
N ILE A 220 -9.33 -3.99 -24.19
CA ILE A 220 -10.32 -2.90 -24.19
C ILE A 220 -9.94 -1.91 -25.29
N LYS A 221 -10.52 -2.03 -26.49
CA LYS A 221 -10.10 -1.27 -27.69
C LYS A 221 -10.33 0.23 -27.60
N ASN A 222 -11.30 0.69 -26.85
CA ASN A 222 -11.61 2.11 -26.62
C ASN A 222 -10.92 2.71 -25.39
N LEU A 223 -10.05 1.95 -24.69
CA LEU A 223 -9.27 2.44 -23.55
C LEU A 223 -8.36 3.61 -23.99
N LYS A 224 -8.36 4.69 -23.22
CA LYS A 224 -7.53 5.87 -23.42
C LYS A 224 -6.41 5.91 -22.40
N PHE A 225 -5.23 6.35 -22.77
CA PHE A 225 -4.12 6.56 -21.83
C PHE A 225 -4.10 8.02 -21.37
N TYR A 226 -3.86 8.21 -20.07
CA TYR A 226 -3.58 9.52 -19.49
C TYR A 226 -2.29 9.45 -18.69
N GLU A 227 -1.29 10.21 -19.11
CA GLU A 227 -0.02 10.32 -18.41
C GLU A 227 -0.12 11.34 -17.28
N CYS A 228 -0.09 10.85 -16.04
CA CYS A 228 -0.09 11.71 -14.87
C CYS A 228 1.30 12.33 -14.67
N LYS A 229 1.37 13.62 -14.44
CA LYS A 229 2.63 14.32 -14.15
C LYS A 229 3.27 13.91 -12.84
N ASP A 230 2.43 13.58 -11.84
CA ASP A 230 2.81 13.17 -10.50
C ASP A 230 1.68 12.39 -9.80
N PHE A 231 1.92 11.92 -8.57
CA PHE A 231 0.90 11.16 -7.83
C PHE A 231 -0.17 12.03 -7.19
N LEU A 232 0.02 13.34 -7.08
CA LEU A 232 -1.04 14.27 -6.70
C LEU A 232 -2.10 14.35 -7.81
N GLU A 233 -1.68 14.53 -9.06
CA GLU A 233 -2.61 14.52 -10.19
C GLU A 233 -3.32 13.18 -10.34
N MET A 234 -2.60 12.06 -10.19
CA MET A 234 -3.21 10.73 -10.17
C MET A 234 -4.30 10.63 -9.08
N ALA A 235 -4.03 11.14 -7.88
CA ALA A 235 -5.00 11.16 -6.79
C ALA A 235 -6.22 12.03 -7.09
N MET A 236 -6.03 13.19 -7.73
CA MET A 236 -7.12 14.08 -8.15
C MET A 236 -8.02 13.40 -9.20
N ILE A 237 -7.43 12.67 -10.16
CA ILE A 237 -8.17 11.90 -11.16
C ILE A 237 -8.97 10.78 -10.49
N ILE A 238 -8.34 10.01 -9.60
CA ILE A 238 -8.99 8.92 -8.86
C ILE A 238 -10.14 9.47 -8.00
N LYS A 239 -9.96 10.59 -7.32
CA LYS A 239 -11.01 11.25 -6.55
C LYS A 239 -12.21 11.63 -7.42
N SER A 240 -11.95 12.15 -8.62
CA SER A 240 -12.97 12.61 -9.55
C SER A 240 -13.59 11.50 -10.39
N SER A 241 -13.10 10.27 -10.27
CA SER A 241 -13.59 9.13 -11.03
C SER A 241 -14.98 8.69 -10.58
N LYS A 242 -15.79 8.25 -11.52
CA LYS A 242 -17.05 7.56 -11.25
C LYS A 242 -16.80 6.22 -10.55
N VAL A 243 -15.81 5.49 -11.04
CA VAL A 243 -15.28 4.28 -10.43
C VAL A 243 -13.80 4.11 -10.80
N HIS A 244 -12.97 3.79 -9.80
CA HIS A 244 -11.58 3.39 -10.01
C HIS A 244 -11.44 1.88 -9.88
N ILE A 245 -10.80 1.27 -10.88
CA ILE A 245 -10.56 -0.17 -10.94
C ILE A 245 -9.06 -0.41 -10.92
N GLY A 246 -8.60 -1.31 -10.09
CA GLY A 246 -7.19 -1.67 -10.06
C GLY A 246 -6.94 -3.00 -9.37
N ASN A 247 -5.70 -3.46 -9.45
CA ASN A 247 -5.24 -4.55 -8.60
C ASN A 247 -4.47 -3.99 -7.39
N GLN A 248 -3.90 -4.85 -6.56
CA GLN A 248 -3.24 -4.53 -5.29
C GLN A 248 -1.97 -3.67 -5.47
N THR A 249 -2.13 -2.45 -5.96
CA THR A 249 -1.06 -1.50 -6.29
C THR A 249 -1.43 -0.08 -5.92
N LEU A 250 -0.53 0.86 -6.16
CA LEU A 250 -0.63 2.27 -5.80
C LEU A 250 -2.00 2.92 -6.10
N GLY A 251 -2.59 2.65 -7.28
CA GLY A 251 -3.89 3.23 -7.65
C GLY A 251 -4.98 2.90 -6.64
N ILE A 252 -5.04 1.64 -6.21
CA ILE A 252 -5.99 1.20 -5.17
C ILE A 252 -5.64 1.77 -3.80
N ASP A 253 -4.35 1.87 -3.44
CA ASP A 253 -3.95 2.48 -2.16
C ASP A 253 -4.37 3.94 -2.07
N ILE A 254 -4.23 4.69 -3.17
CA ILE A 254 -4.72 6.08 -3.27
C ILE A 254 -6.26 6.12 -3.20
N ALA A 255 -6.96 5.30 -3.98
CA ALA A 255 -8.42 5.26 -3.98
C ALA A 255 -8.99 4.89 -2.60
N GLU A 256 -8.32 3.96 -1.91
CA GLU A 256 -8.63 3.60 -0.52
C GLU A 256 -8.40 4.76 0.45
N GLY A 257 -7.31 5.49 0.29
CA GLY A 257 -7.02 6.68 1.11
C GLY A 257 -8.04 7.79 0.94
N LEU A 258 -8.55 7.97 -0.27
CA LEU A 258 -9.57 8.96 -0.63
C LEU A 258 -11.00 8.49 -0.31
N LYS A 259 -11.22 7.19 -0.12
CA LYS A 259 -12.56 6.55 -0.06
C LYS A 259 -13.40 6.81 -1.33
N SER A 260 -12.72 6.95 -2.46
CA SER A 260 -13.38 7.05 -3.78
C SER A 260 -14.08 5.73 -4.14
N PRO A 261 -15.10 5.73 -5.01
CA PRO A 261 -15.68 4.50 -5.53
C PRO A 261 -14.60 3.62 -6.18
N ARG A 262 -14.36 2.44 -5.64
CA ARG A 262 -13.20 1.62 -5.99
C ARG A 262 -13.50 0.12 -5.98
N ILE A 263 -12.85 -0.58 -6.90
CA ILE A 263 -12.95 -2.04 -7.01
C ILE A 263 -11.53 -2.61 -7.14
N VAL A 264 -11.16 -3.51 -6.26
CA VAL A 264 -9.84 -4.14 -6.28
C VAL A 264 -9.89 -5.57 -6.79
N GLU A 265 -9.13 -5.84 -7.85
CA GLU A 265 -8.78 -7.19 -8.29
C GLU A 265 -7.79 -7.79 -7.31
N VAL A 266 -8.19 -8.86 -6.61
CA VAL A 266 -7.34 -9.52 -5.64
C VAL A 266 -6.64 -10.70 -6.30
N SER A 267 -5.31 -10.69 -6.24
CA SER A 267 -4.50 -11.83 -6.68
C SER A 267 -4.71 -13.01 -5.75
N PRO A 268 -5.02 -14.22 -6.26
CA PRO A 268 -5.17 -15.41 -5.44
C PRO A 268 -3.85 -15.84 -4.78
N TYR A 269 -2.73 -15.33 -5.28
CA TYR A 269 -1.40 -15.70 -4.78
C TYR A 269 -0.82 -14.73 -3.74
N PHE A 270 -1.30 -13.47 -3.72
CA PHE A 270 -0.78 -12.41 -2.86
C PHE A 270 -1.90 -11.47 -2.36
N PRO A 271 -2.78 -11.92 -1.48
CA PRO A 271 -3.90 -11.10 -0.97
C PRO A 271 -3.39 -10.13 0.12
N THR A 272 -2.75 -9.02 -0.29
CA THR A 272 -2.10 -8.08 0.65
C THR A 272 -2.86 -6.79 0.93
N VAL A 273 -3.87 -6.45 0.13
CA VAL A 273 -4.63 -5.20 0.29
C VAL A 273 -6.08 -5.52 0.58
N GLN A 274 -6.62 -4.86 1.59
CA GLN A 274 -8.03 -4.95 1.92
C GLN A 274 -8.68 -3.57 1.80
N ILE A 275 -9.94 -3.59 1.40
CA ILE A 275 -10.78 -2.42 1.26
C ILE A 275 -11.56 -2.21 2.56
N HIS A 276 -11.61 -0.96 3.04
CA HIS A 276 -12.34 -0.59 4.24
C HIS A 276 -13.32 0.56 3.96
N GLY A 277 -14.46 0.52 4.63
CA GLY A 277 -15.48 1.56 4.52
C GLY A 277 -16.34 1.43 3.26
N GLU A 278 -17.10 2.49 2.98
CA GLU A 278 -18.10 2.51 1.92
C GLU A 278 -17.52 2.64 0.50
N ASN A 279 -18.32 2.30 -0.50
CA ASN A 279 -18.02 2.42 -1.93
C ASN A 279 -16.75 1.69 -2.39
N GLY A 280 -16.34 0.65 -1.66
CA GLY A 280 -15.19 -0.18 -2.01
C GLY A 280 -15.55 -1.66 -2.00
N TYR A 281 -15.08 -2.39 -3.01
CA TYR A 281 -15.33 -3.83 -3.16
C TYR A 281 -14.06 -4.55 -3.59
N GLU A 282 -13.94 -5.80 -3.13
CA GLU A 282 -12.89 -6.73 -3.52
C GLU A 282 -13.50 -7.84 -4.40
N PHE A 283 -12.76 -8.30 -5.40
CA PHE A 283 -13.21 -9.42 -6.21
C PHE A 283 -12.11 -10.41 -6.56
N TYR A 284 -12.49 -11.68 -6.59
CA TYR A 284 -11.68 -12.81 -7.05
C TYR A 284 -12.28 -13.48 -8.29
N PHE A 285 -13.58 -13.28 -8.53
CA PHE A 285 -14.36 -13.96 -9.57
C PHE A 285 -15.00 -12.94 -10.50
N GLN A 286 -15.11 -13.31 -11.79
CA GLN A 286 -15.65 -12.46 -12.83
C GLN A 286 -17.06 -11.92 -12.50
N THR A 287 -17.94 -12.78 -12.01
CA THR A 287 -19.31 -12.40 -11.64
C THR A 287 -19.37 -11.32 -10.56
N HIS A 288 -18.45 -11.33 -9.61
CA HIS A 288 -18.33 -10.28 -8.57
C HIS A 288 -17.79 -8.98 -9.17
N PHE A 289 -16.81 -9.06 -10.07
CA PHE A 289 -16.28 -7.89 -10.76
C PHE A 289 -17.37 -7.12 -11.49
N GLU A 290 -18.10 -7.81 -12.37
CA GLU A 290 -19.21 -7.21 -13.14
C GLU A 290 -20.31 -6.68 -12.22
N LYS A 291 -20.71 -7.43 -11.19
CA LYS A 291 -21.72 -7.02 -10.23
C LYS A 291 -21.31 -5.73 -9.50
N TYR A 292 -20.12 -5.68 -8.92
CA TYR A 292 -19.67 -4.53 -8.14
C TYR A 292 -19.39 -3.30 -9.02
N PHE A 293 -18.89 -3.53 -10.23
CA PHE A 293 -18.77 -2.48 -11.22
C PHE A 293 -20.13 -1.84 -11.51
N ASN A 294 -21.16 -2.65 -11.81
CA ASN A 294 -22.50 -2.14 -12.08
C ASN A 294 -23.11 -1.41 -10.87
N VAL A 295 -22.87 -1.90 -9.64
CA VAL A 295 -23.32 -1.21 -8.40
C VAL A 295 -22.74 0.19 -8.29
N LEU A 296 -21.47 0.38 -8.59
CA LEU A 296 -20.81 1.69 -8.49
C LEU A 296 -21.09 2.57 -9.72
N ASN A 297 -21.12 1.98 -10.92
CA ASN A 297 -21.33 2.72 -12.15
C ASN A 297 -22.78 3.22 -12.34
N ASN A 298 -23.75 2.67 -11.63
CA ASN A 298 -25.16 3.09 -11.70
C ASN A 298 -25.56 4.05 -10.54
N LYS A 299 -24.61 4.40 -9.66
CA LYS A 299 -24.78 5.48 -8.67
C LYS A 299 -24.53 6.83 -9.32
#